data_4a23f2893d6ffd25a0ebef6df2d9ea87
#
_entry.id   4a23f2893d6ffd25a0ebef6df2d9ea87
#
_cell.length_a   1.000
_cell.length_b   1.000
_cell.length_c   1.000
_cell.angle_alpha   90.00
_cell.angle_beta   90.00
_cell.angle_gamma   90.00
#
_symmetry.space_group_name_H-M   'P 1'
#
loop_
_entity.id
_entity.type
_entity.pdbx_description
1 polymer ?
#
loop_
_entity_poly.entity_id
_entity_poly.type
_entity_poly.pdbx_seq_one_letter_code
_entity_poly.pdbx_strand_id
1 'polypeptide(L)'
;MASPSIRINLPRQELVLEKSGKILLQCPVSSGKAGTGHEEGSGKTPTGHFRICKKIGDGEPEDTIFISRLPAGRYPTAIPKSLNEHSDSILTRILWLDGLEPHNANTRSRYIYIHGTNDTELLG
;
A
#
# COMPACT_ATOMS: atom_id res chain seq x y z
N MET A 1 -11.53 7.70 22.93
CA MET A 1 -10.77 8.45 21.92
C MET A 1 -10.96 7.83 20.55
N ALA A 2 -11.19 8.65 19.55
CA ALA A 2 -11.32 8.17 18.19
C ALA A 2 -9.96 7.76 17.63
N SER A 3 -9.88 6.58 17.01
CA SER A 3 -8.70 6.14 16.29
C SER A 3 -8.65 6.85 14.93
N PRO A 4 -7.46 7.11 14.40
CA PRO A 4 -7.36 7.61 13.03
C PRO A 4 -7.87 6.57 12.04
N SER A 5 -8.43 7.04 10.92
CA SER A 5 -8.89 6.18 9.83
C SER A 5 -8.32 6.65 8.51
N ILE A 6 -8.13 5.68 7.59
CA ILE A 6 -7.69 5.95 6.23
C ILE A 6 -8.85 5.63 5.30
N ARG A 7 -9.15 6.55 4.40
CA ARG A 7 -10.13 6.36 3.35
C ARG A 7 -9.44 6.49 2.01
N ILE A 8 -9.65 5.49 1.14
CA ILE A 8 -9.11 5.50 -0.21
C ILE A 8 -10.26 5.56 -1.19
N ASN A 9 -10.27 6.61 -2.00
CA ASN A 9 -11.22 6.80 -3.07
C ASN A 9 -10.57 6.32 -4.37
N LEU A 10 -10.98 5.15 -4.85
CA LEU A 10 -10.37 4.54 -6.02
C LEU A 10 -10.63 5.32 -7.31
N PRO A 11 -11.85 5.79 -7.61
CA PRO A 11 -12.07 6.61 -8.78
C PRO A 11 -11.21 7.87 -8.84
N ARG A 12 -10.94 8.49 -7.69
CA ARG A 12 -10.12 9.70 -7.59
C ARG A 12 -8.64 9.42 -7.37
N GLN A 13 -8.28 8.17 -7.09
CA GLN A 13 -6.92 7.77 -6.72
C GLN A 13 -6.35 8.68 -5.63
N GLU A 14 -7.11 8.77 -4.54
CA GLU A 14 -6.80 9.67 -3.43
C GLU A 14 -6.91 8.94 -2.09
N LEU A 15 -5.94 9.21 -1.21
CA LEU A 15 -5.91 8.69 0.16
C LEU A 15 -6.06 9.86 1.12
N VAL A 16 -6.95 9.69 2.11
CA VAL A 16 -7.18 10.68 3.17
C VAL A 16 -7.01 9.99 4.52
N LEU A 17 -6.14 10.53 5.36
CA LEU A 17 -6.00 10.15 6.76
C LEU A 17 -6.74 11.18 7.60
N GLU A 18 -7.68 10.72 8.43
CA GLU A 18 -8.45 11.62 9.27
C GLU A 18 -8.59 11.08 10.70
N LYS A 19 -8.80 11.99 11.64
CA LYS A 19 -9.06 11.66 13.04
C LYS A 19 -10.02 12.67 13.61
N SER A 20 -11.11 12.18 14.22
CA SER A 20 -12.12 13.05 14.84
C SER A 20 -12.67 14.14 13.89
N GLY A 21 -12.90 13.75 12.62
CA GLY A 21 -13.42 14.66 11.60
C GLY A 21 -12.40 15.61 11.00
N LYS A 22 -11.14 15.55 11.44
CA LYS A 22 -10.08 16.43 10.95
C LYS A 22 -9.17 15.68 9.99
N ILE A 23 -8.92 16.25 8.82
CA ILE A 23 -7.97 15.68 7.84
C ILE A 23 -6.55 15.97 8.31
N LEU A 24 -5.77 14.90 8.51
CA LEU A 24 -4.37 14.98 8.91
C LEU A 24 -3.43 14.88 7.73
N LEU A 25 -3.84 14.15 6.67
CA LEU A 25 -3.02 13.95 5.47
C LEU A 25 -3.95 13.67 4.30
N GLN A 26 -3.61 14.22 3.15
CA GLN A 26 -4.30 13.93 1.89
C GLN A 26 -3.24 13.82 0.81
N CYS A 27 -3.24 12.71 0.08
CA CYS A 27 -2.22 12.46 -0.92
C CYS A 27 -2.75 11.58 -2.05
N PRO A 28 -2.11 11.63 -3.23
CA PRO A 28 -2.46 10.71 -4.30
C PRO A 28 -2.03 9.29 -3.95
N VAL A 29 -2.73 8.31 -4.53
CA VAL A 29 -2.44 6.89 -4.40
C VAL A 29 -2.72 6.22 -5.74
N SER A 30 -2.01 5.14 -6.03
CA SER A 30 -2.26 4.30 -7.19
C SER A 30 -2.78 2.94 -6.74
N SER A 31 -3.88 2.50 -7.32
CA SER A 31 -4.38 1.13 -7.15
C SER A 31 -3.87 0.22 -8.28
N GLY A 32 -4.15 -1.08 -8.18
CA GLY A 32 -3.69 -2.05 -9.18
C GLY A 32 -4.23 -1.78 -10.58
N LYS A 33 -3.39 -1.95 -11.59
CA LYS A 33 -3.75 -1.73 -13.01
C LYS A 33 -4.86 -2.65 -13.49
N ALA A 34 -5.03 -3.82 -12.85
CA ALA A 34 -6.06 -4.78 -13.22
C ALA A 34 -7.48 -4.38 -12.77
N GLY A 35 -7.61 -3.23 -12.08
CA GLY A 35 -8.89 -2.76 -11.57
C GLY A 35 -9.23 -3.35 -10.21
N THR A 36 -10.53 -3.38 -9.86
CA THR A 36 -11.00 -3.87 -8.57
C THR A 36 -11.41 -5.34 -8.64
N GLY A 37 -11.18 -6.07 -7.55
CA GLY A 37 -11.58 -7.46 -7.46
C GLY A 37 -11.00 -8.14 -6.23
N HIS A 38 -11.49 -9.35 -5.93
CA HIS A 38 -11.20 -10.04 -4.68
C HIS A 38 -10.58 -11.42 -4.85
N GLU A 39 -10.42 -11.89 -6.07
CA GLU A 39 -9.88 -13.21 -6.35
C GLU A 39 -8.37 -13.27 -6.09
N GLU A 40 -7.93 -14.37 -5.49
CA GLU A 40 -6.52 -14.63 -5.28
C GLU A 40 -5.80 -14.77 -6.63
N GLY A 41 -4.61 -14.16 -6.74
CA GLY A 41 -3.82 -14.21 -7.96
C GLY A 41 -4.33 -13.30 -9.08
N SER A 42 -5.40 -12.54 -8.86
CA SER A 42 -5.98 -11.68 -9.90
C SER A 42 -5.17 -10.41 -10.18
N GLY A 43 -4.34 -9.97 -9.23
CA GLY A 43 -3.66 -8.69 -9.30
C GLY A 43 -4.59 -7.49 -9.13
N LYS A 44 -5.84 -7.73 -8.78
CA LYS A 44 -6.85 -6.68 -8.62
C LYS A 44 -6.84 -6.09 -7.22
N THR A 45 -7.30 -4.85 -7.11
CA THR A 45 -7.39 -4.12 -5.84
C THR A 45 -8.70 -4.46 -5.14
N PRO A 46 -8.65 -4.92 -3.89
CA PRO A 46 -9.87 -5.22 -3.14
C PRO A 46 -10.58 -3.95 -2.69
N THR A 47 -11.87 -4.07 -2.40
CA THR A 47 -12.71 -2.98 -1.90
C THR A 47 -13.34 -3.35 -0.57
N GLY A 48 -13.88 -2.36 0.14
CA GLY A 48 -14.59 -2.56 1.40
C GLY A 48 -13.81 -2.03 2.59
N HIS A 49 -14.03 -2.67 3.75
CA HIS A 49 -13.44 -2.25 5.01
C HIS A 49 -12.31 -3.18 5.43
N PHE A 50 -11.24 -2.59 5.95
CA PHE A 50 -10.01 -3.30 6.33
C PHE A 50 -9.51 -2.78 7.67
N ARG A 51 -8.66 -3.56 8.31
CA ARG A 51 -7.80 -3.07 9.38
C ARG A 51 -6.35 -3.21 8.94
N ILE A 52 -5.49 -2.38 9.49
CA ILE A 52 -4.05 -2.56 9.33
C ILE A 52 -3.63 -3.61 10.35
N CYS A 53 -3.25 -4.79 9.87
CA CYS A 53 -2.87 -5.88 10.75
C CYS A 53 -1.40 -5.88 11.11
N LYS A 54 -0.56 -5.23 10.30
CA LYS A 54 0.87 -5.10 10.58
C LYS A 54 1.45 -3.88 9.88
N LYS A 55 2.35 -3.18 10.58
CA LYS A 55 3.12 -2.06 10.04
C LYS A 55 4.58 -2.48 9.99
N ILE A 56 5.21 -2.33 8.83
CA ILE A 56 6.59 -2.77 8.60
C ILE A 56 7.43 -1.58 8.15
N GLY A 57 8.65 -1.48 8.69
CA GLY A 57 9.63 -0.47 8.27
C GLY A 57 9.84 0.65 9.26
N ASP A 58 9.27 0.58 10.47
CA ASP A 58 9.49 1.60 11.49
C ASP A 58 10.99 1.77 11.75
N GLY A 59 11.45 3.03 11.77
CA GLY A 59 12.86 3.35 11.94
C GLY A 59 13.73 3.26 10.69
N GLU A 60 13.19 2.73 9.58
CA GLU A 60 13.94 2.65 8.32
C GLU A 60 13.87 3.97 7.55
N PRO A 61 14.92 4.30 6.73
CA PRO A 61 14.85 5.47 5.85
C PRO A 61 13.67 5.43 4.88
N GLU A 62 13.22 6.60 4.44
CA GLU A 62 12.05 6.70 3.53
C GLU A 62 12.28 6.02 2.19
N ASP A 63 13.51 5.94 1.71
CA ASP A 63 13.86 5.30 0.45
C ASP A 63 14.25 3.83 0.59
N THR A 64 13.96 3.21 1.72
CA THR A 64 14.19 1.78 1.93
C THR A 64 13.32 0.95 0.99
N ILE A 65 13.95 -0.01 0.30
CA ILE A 65 13.27 -1.01 -0.52
C ILE A 65 13.00 -2.23 0.33
N PHE A 66 11.79 -2.78 0.23
CA PHE A 66 11.41 -4.02 0.90
C PHE A 66 11.26 -5.16 -0.11
N ILE A 67 11.88 -6.28 0.18
CA ILE A 67 11.75 -7.51 -0.60
C ILE A 67 11.30 -8.59 0.37
N SER A 68 10.19 -9.26 0.06
CA SER A 68 9.57 -10.23 0.96
C SER A 68 9.38 -9.67 2.37
N ARG A 69 8.99 -8.39 2.47
CA ARG A 69 8.72 -7.66 3.71
C ARG A 69 9.96 -7.41 4.59
N LEU A 70 11.15 -7.55 4.02
CA LEU A 70 12.40 -7.30 4.73
C LEU A 70 13.15 -6.12 4.08
N PRO A 71 13.80 -5.25 4.87
CA PRO A 71 14.63 -4.20 4.30
C PRO A 71 15.76 -4.80 3.46
N ALA A 72 15.90 -4.33 2.23
CA ALA A 72 16.90 -4.85 1.29
C ALA A 72 17.94 -3.82 0.86
N GLY A 73 17.80 -2.58 1.35
CA GLY A 73 18.68 -1.48 0.99
C GLY A 73 17.89 -0.25 0.56
N ARG A 74 18.54 0.71 -0.08
CA ARG A 74 17.94 1.99 -0.44
C ARG A 74 17.77 2.12 -1.96
N TYR A 75 16.67 2.71 -2.39
CA TYR A 75 16.43 3.03 -3.79
C TYR A 75 17.37 4.18 -4.22
N PRO A 76 17.94 4.15 -5.43
CA PRO A 76 17.81 3.11 -6.44
C PRO A 76 18.91 2.03 -6.40
N THR A 77 19.87 2.13 -5.49
CA THR A 77 21.08 1.30 -5.50
C THR A 77 20.83 -0.17 -5.19
N ALA A 78 19.76 -0.47 -4.44
CA ALA A 78 19.45 -1.83 -4.01
C ALA A 78 18.42 -2.54 -4.88
N ILE A 79 18.10 -2.02 -6.09
CA ILE A 79 17.16 -2.69 -6.99
C ILE A 79 17.75 -4.03 -7.43
N PRO A 80 17.04 -5.16 -7.22
CA PRO A 80 17.51 -6.45 -7.69
C PRO A 80 17.72 -6.47 -9.20
N LYS A 81 18.69 -7.24 -9.67
CA LYS A 81 18.97 -7.35 -11.11
C LYS A 81 17.80 -7.89 -11.94
N SER A 82 16.92 -8.64 -11.31
CA SER A 82 15.71 -9.15 -11.95
C SER A 82 14.62 -8.10 -12.12
N LEU A 83 14.77 -6.96 -11.46
CA LEU A 83 13.85 -5.82 -11.57
C LEU A 83 14.63 -4.65 -12.18
N ASN A 84 13.96 -3.86 -13.00
CA ASN A 84 14.55 -2.65 -13.51
C ASN A 84 14.04 -1.44 -12.73
N GLU A 85 14.66 -0.28 -12.94
CA GLU A 85 14.29 0.96 -12.23
C GLU A 85 12.87 1.46 -12.57
N HIS A 86 12.25 0.90 -13.62
CA HIS A 86 10.88 1.23 -14.01
C HIS A 86 9.84 0.30 -13.35
N SER A 87 10.28 -0.75 -12.67
CA SER A 87 9.38 -1.62 -11.91
C SER A 87 8.95 -0.92 -10.64
N ASP A 88 7.69 -1.11 -10.26
CA ASP A 88 7.19 -0.55 -9.01
C ASP A 88 7.75 -1.36 -7.83
N SER A 89 8.64 -0.73 -7.09
CA SER A 89 9.24 -1.32 -5.89
C SER A 89 8.43 -0.92 -4.66
N ILE A 90 8.42 -1.79 -3.66
CA ILE A 90 7.80 -1.50 -2.38
C ILE A 90 8.79 -0.69 -1.55
N LEU A 91 8.45 0.56 -1.30
CA LEU A 91 9.34 1.52 -0.64
C LEU A 91 8.72 2.04 0.67
N THR A 92 9.57 2.64 1.48
CA THR A 92 9.25 3.49 2.61
C THR A 92 8.67 2.74 3.79
N ARG A 93 7.46 2.23 3.66
CA ARG A 93 6.73 1.51 4.71
C ARG A 93 5.74 0.57 4.07
N ILE A 94 5.37 -0.47 4.81
CA ILE A 94 4.30 -1.38 4.44
C ILE A 94 3.22 -1.32 5.50
N LEU A 95 1.98 -1.03 5.08
CA LEU A 95 0.79 -1.20 5.91
C LEU A 95 0.04 -2.40 5.35
N TRP A 96 0.08 -3.50 6.06
CA TRP A 96 -0.52 -4.76 5.61
C TRP A 96 -1.97 -4.81 6.01
N LEU A 97 -2.86 -5.09 5.05
CA LEU A 97 -4.30 -5.00 5.23
C LEU A 97 -4.95 -6.37 5.47
N ASP A 98 -5.90 -6.39 6.38
CA ASP A 98 -6.72 -7.55 6.67
C ASP A 98 -8.19 -7.14 6.50
N GLY A 99 -8.88 -7.76 5.54
CA GLY A 99 -10.28 -7.44 5.23
C GLY A 99 -11.22 -7.85 6.35
N LEU A 100 -12.19 -6.98 6.63
CA LEU A 100 -13.16 -7.16 7.72
C LEU A 100 -14.47 -7.75 7.26
N GLU A 101 -14.63 -8.01 5.95
CA GLU A 101 -15.88 -8.46 5.36
C GLU A 101 -15.68 -9.79 4.62
N PRO A 102 -16.74 -10.59 4.43
CA PRO A 102 -16.58 -11.91 3.78
C PRO A 102 -15.93 -11.84 2.39
N HIS A 103 -16.25 -10.81 1.60
CA HIS A 103 -15.74 -10.70 0.23
C HIS A 103 -14.26 -10.31 0.16
N ASN A 104 -13.71 -9.70 1.21
CA ASN A 104 -12.31 -9.27 1.22
C ASN A 104 -11.47 -9.95 2.32
N ALA A 105 -11.96 -11.04 2.89
CA ALA A 105 -11.30 -11.72 4.01
C ALA A 105 -9.95 -12.35 3.65
N ASN A 106 -9.62 -12.47 2.36
CA ASN A 106 -8.36 -13.07 1.89
C ASN A 106 -7.23 -12.06 1.65
N THR A 107 -7.41 -10.79 2.00
CA THR A 107 -6.41 -9.76 1.66
C THR A 107 -5.09 -9.95 2.37
N ARG A 108 -5.09 -10.48 3.59
CA ARG A 108 -3.85 -10.76 4.30
C ARG A 108 -3.01 -11.82 3.57
N SER A 109 -3.63 -12.90 3.14
CA SER A 109 -2.94 -13.97 2.40
C SER A 109 -2.58 -13.56 0.98
N ARG A 110 -3.26 -12.57 0.41
CA ARG A 110 -2.94 -11.99 -0.91
C ARG A 110 -1.85 -10.94 -0.85
N TYR A 111 -1.32 -10.62 0.34
CA TYR A 111 -0.30 -9.58 0.53
C TYR A 111 -0.74 -8.20 0.02
N ILE A 112 -1.94 -7.80 0.41
CA ILE A 112 -2.46 -6.48 0.05
C ILE A 112 -1.89 -5.43 1.02
N TYR A 113 -1.17 -4.46 0.45
CA TYR A 113 -0.47 -3.44 1.22
C TYR A 113 -0.82 -2.04 0.76
N ILE A 114 -0.68 -1.08 1.68
CA ILE A 114 -0.44 0.32 1.34
C ILE A 114 1.06 0.53 1.53
N HIS A 115 1.74 1.02 0.51
CA HIS A 115 3.20 1.19 0.56
C HIS A 115 3.66 2.37 -0.28
N GLY A 116 4.90 2.82 -0.04
CA GLY A 116 5.52 3.83 -0.88
C GLY A 116 5.91 3.27 -2.25
N THR A 117 6.09 4.14 -3.22
CA THR A 117 6.43 3.78 -4.58
C THR A 117 7.55 4.66 -5.13
N ASN A 118 8.36 4.08 -6.04
CA ASN A 118 9.35 4.83 -6.81
C ASN A 118 8.75 5.41 -8.11
N ASP A 119 7.52 5.07 -8.44
CA ASP A 119 6.87 5.49 -9.68
C ASP A 119 5.79 6.53 -9.39
N THR A 120 6.24 7.76 -9.08
CA THR A 120 5.35 8.85 -8.74
C THR A 120 4.54 9.37 -9.91
N GLU A 121 4.93 9.05 -11.14
CA GLU A 121 4.19 9.46 -12.35
C GLU A 121 2.85 8.72 -12.46
N LEU A 122 2.74 7.55 -11.83
CA LEU A 122 1.49 6.79 -11.81
C LEU A 122 0.52 7.27 -10.72
N LEU A 123 0.95 8.14 -9.82
CA LEU A 123 0.12 8.62 -8.72
C LEU A 123 -0.91 9.65 -9.20
N GLY A 124 -2.15 9.45 -8.78
CA GLY A 124 -3.25 10.34 -9.10
C GLY A 124 -3.85 10.06 -10.42
#